data_c570690c6c872e398cabb90b83b9f057
#
_entry.id   c570690c6c872e398cabb90b83b9f057
#
_cell.length_a   1.000
_cell.length_b   1.000
_cell.length_c   1.000
_cell.angle_alpha   90.00
_cell.angle_beta   90.00
_cell.angle_gamma   90.00
#
_symmetry.space_group_name_H-M   'P 1'
#
loop_
_entity.id
_entity.type
_entity.pdbx_description
1 polymer ?
#
loop_
_entity_poly.entity_id
_entity_poly.type
_entity_poly.pdbx_seq_one_letter_code
_entity_poly.pdbx_strand_id
1 'polypeptide(L)'
;VELYESVAKGLMSKGFTGMYVVYDEFSKYLEANITEASLSDTKMLQDFAEKCNRSGKMQLHLMLISHKEIANYIDKLPKQKVDGWRGVSERFKHIHLNNNFSQTYEIISSVIQKDETLWSAFIKEHEDDFGAISQRYATHPLFSENSDELNIALYGCYPLHPVSTFILPRLSERVAQNERTLFTFLSAAGSATLPSYLACSDDRFEFITPDVI
;
A
#
# COMPACT_ATOMS: atom_id res chain seq x y z
N VAL A 1 19.17 -6.87 -22.54
CA VAL A 1 19.86 -5.68 -21.99
C VAL A 1 20.21 -4.71 -23.10
N GLU A 2 20.82 -5.16 -24.20
CA GLU A 2 21.24 -4.33 -25.34
C GLU A 2 20.12 -3.46 -25.93
N LEU A 3 18.89 -3.99 -26.01
CA LEU A 3 17.73 -3.23 -26.46
C LEU A 3 17.49 -1.96 -25.59
N TYR A 4 17.52 -2.13 -24.27
CA TYR A 4 17.32 -1.01 -23.33
C TYR A 4 18.45 0.02 -23.43
N GLU A 5 19.70 -0.41 -23.62
CA GLU A 5 20.81 0.52 -23.86
C GLU A 5 20.65 1.28 -25.18
N SER A 6 20.18 0.61 -26.21
CA SER A 6 19.93 1.24 -27.52
C SER A 6 18.80 2.28 -27.43
N VAL A 7 17.71 1.95 -26.72
CA VAL A 7 16.60 2.88 -26.46
C VAL A 7 17.08 4.08 -25.64
N ALA A 8 17.85 3.85 -24.57
CA ALA A 8 18.39 4.93 -23.74
C ALA A 8 19.28 5.88 -24.54
N LYS A 9 20.15 5.34 -25.44
CA LYS A 9 20.94 6.17 -26.36
C LYS A 9 20.06 7.01 -27.29
N GLY A 10 19.02 6.40 -27.84
CA GLY A 10 18.05 7.11 -28.71
C GLY A 10 17.31 8.23 -27.96
N LEU A 11 16.99 8.03 -26.69
CA LEU A 11 16.35 9.03 -25.84
C LEU A 11 17.25 10.23 -25.54
N MET A 12 18.55 10.01 -25.37
CA MET A 12 19.50 11.12 -25.17
C MET A 12 19.52 12.09 -26.34
N SER A 13 19.42 11.60 -27.58
CA SER A 13 19.35 12.45 -28.77
C SER A 13 18.09 13.33 -28.79
N LYS A 14 17.09 13.02 -27.99
CA LYS A 14 15.85 13.76 -27.82
C LYS A 14 15.82 14.62 -26.54
N GLY A 15 16.94 14.74 -25.85
CA GLY A 15 17.06 15.59 -24.65
C GLY A 15 16.71 14.90 -23.32
N PHE A 16 16.45 13.59 -23.31
CA PHE A 16 16.26 12.84 -22.07
C PHE A 16 17.61 12.46 -21.45
N THR A 17 17.69 12.43 -20.12
CA THR A 17 18.91 12.09 -19.38
C THR A 17 19.04 10.61 -19.07
N GLY A 18 17.97 9.83 -19.26
CA GLY A 18 17.98 8.41 -18.97
C GLY A 18 16.62 7.75 -19.12
N MET A 19 16.51 6.52 -18.65
CA MET A 19 15.31 5.71 -18.73
C MET A 19 15.07 4.96 -17.41
N TYR A 20 13.81 4.93 -16.98
CA TYR A 20 13.34 4.09 -15.89
C TYR A 20 12.54 2.91 -16.45
N VAL A 21 12.88 1.71 -16.05
CA VAL A 21 12.13 0.49 -16.37
C VAL A 21 11.48 0.00 -15.09
N VAL A 22 10.16 -0.05 -15.07
CA VAL A 22 9.39 -0.58 -13.93
C VAL A 22 8.78 -1.91 -14.37
N TYR A 23 9.09 -2.97 -13.61
CA TYR A 23 8.47 -4.27 -13.77
C TYR A 23 7.57 -4.52 -12.56
N ASP A 24 6.31 -4.17 -12.73
CA ASP A 24 5.29 -4.42 -11.73
C ASP A 24 4.90 -5.91 -11.70
N GLU A 25 4.41 -6.38 -10.55
CA GLU A 25 4.06 -7.78 -10.33
C GLU A 25 5.20 -8.78 -10.64
N PHE A 26 6.44 -8.41 -10.35
CA PHE A 26 7.59 -9.30 -10.54
C PHE A 26 7.45 -10.61 -9.73
N SER A 27 6.68 -10.60 -8.65
CA SER A 27 6.28 -11.80 -7.92
C SER A 27 5.59 -12.84 -8.79
N LYS A 28 4.71 -12.46 -9.71
CA LYS A 28 4.06 -13.40 -10.65
C LYS A 28 5.07 -14.06 -11.59
N TYR A 29 6.03 -13.27 -12.05
CA TYR A 29 7.13 -13.84 -12.84
C TYR A 29 7.94 -14.87 -12.05
N LEU A 30 8.25 -14.56 -10.78
CA LEU A 30 8.97 -15.51 -9.90
C LEU A 30 8.14 -16.77 -9.67
N GLU A 31 6.86 -16.63 -9.31
CA GLU A 31 5.97 -17.78 -9.06
C GLU A 31 5.85 -18.72 -10.28
N ALA A 32 5.76 -18.14 -11.46
CA ALA A 32 5.64 -18.92 -12.69
C ALA A 32 6.95 -19.55 -13.17
N ASN A 33 8.10 -18.90 -12.96
CA ASN A 33 9.34 -19.26 -13.65
C ASN A 33 10.48 -19.63 -12.73
N ILE A 34 10.41 -19.39 -11.41
CA ILE A 34 11.59 -19.52 -10.53
C ILE A 34 12.19 -20.93 -10.51
N THR A 35 11.34 -21.95 -10.62
CA THR A 35 11.77 -23.37 -10.68
C THR A 35 12.36 -23.75 -12.02
N GLU A 36 11.90 -23.13 -13.11
CA GLU A 36 12.31 -23.43 -14.48
C GLU A 36 13.39 -22.48 -15.00
N ALA A 37 13.52 -21.31 -14.38
CA ALA A 37 14.51 -20.31 -14.76
C ALA A 37 15.90 -20.93 -14.88
N SER A 38 16.52 -20.70 -16.04
CA SER A 38 17.88 -21.12 -16.30
C SER A 38 18.92 -20.23 -15.62
N LEU A 39 20.14 -20.66 -15.53
CA LEU A 39 21.26 -19.82 -15.10
C LEU A 39 21.45 -18.60 -16.03
N SER A 40 21.05 -18.74 -17.30
CA SER A 40 21.10 -17.64 -18.26
C SER A 40 20.11 -16.53 -17.90
N ASP A 41 18.90 -16.87 -17.39
CA ASP A 41 17.87 -15.90 -17.03
C ASP A 41 18.27 -15.09 -15.80
N THR A 42 18.79 -15.77 -14.76
CA THR A 42 19.32 -15.09 -13.58
C THR A 42 20.51 -14.22 -13.91
N LYS A 43 21.40 -14.68 -14.80
CA LYS A 43 22.53 -13.90 -15.26
C LYS A 43 22.09 -12.67 -16.05
N MET A 44 21.07 -12.76 -16.89
CA MET A 44 20.52 -11.63 -17.62
C MET A 44 20.03 -10.52 -16.67
N LEU A 45 19.33 -10.87 -15.59
CA LEU A 45 18.90 -9.91 -14.57
C LEU A 45 20.08 -9.30 -13.81
N GLN A 46 21.10 -10.11 -13.48
CA GLN A 46 22.33 -9.61 -12.86
C GLN A 46 23.04 -8.61 -13.78
N ASP A 47 23.22 -8.97 -15.05
CA ASP A 47 23.87 -8.12 -16.05
C ASP A 47 23.09 -6.81 -16.25
N PHE A 48 21.75 -6.86 -16.21
CA PHE A 48 20.93 -5.67 -16.30
C PHE A 48 21.13 -4.75 -15.07
N ALA A 49 21.10 -5.30 -13.87
CA ALA A 49 21.35 -4.54 -12.65
C ALA A 49 22.76 -3.91 -12.64
N GLU A 50 23.78 -4.66 -13.08
CA GLU A 50 25.13 -4.12 -13.21
C GLU A 50 25.23 -2.99 -14.24
N LYS A 51 24.51 -3.10 -15.35
CA LYS A 51 24.42 -2.02 -16.35
C LYS A 51 23.77 -0.78 -15.78
N CYS A 52 22.68 -0.92 -15.01
CA CYS A 52 22.06 0.19 -14.29
C CYS A 52 23.06 0.88 -13.37
N ASN A 53 23.79 0.13 -12.56
CA ASN A 53 24.78 0.66 -11.62
C ASN A 53 25.96 1.38 -12.30
N ARG A 54 26.28 1.03 -13.56
CA ARG A 54 27.37 1.62 -14.34
C ARG A 54 26.92 2.60 -15.40
N SER A 55 25.64 2.96 -15.43
CA SER A 55 25.04 3.73 -16.53
C SER A 55 25.56 5.17 -16.67
N GLY A 56 26.18 5.75 -15.64
CA GLY A 56 26.85 7.06 -15.70
C GLY A 56 25.93 8.20 -16.12
N LYS A 57 26.32 8.97 -17.14
CA LYS A 57 25.53 10.13 -17.61
C LYS A 57 24.24 9.72 -18.33
N MET A 58 24.24 8.55 -18.97
CA MET A 58 23.04 7.98 -19.60
C MET A 58 22.39 7.05 -18.58
N GLN A 59 21.53 7.61 -17.73
CA GLN A 59 20.97 6.86 -16.60
C GLN A 59 20.00 5.78 -17.07
N LEU A 60 20.23 4.57 -16.59
CA LEU A 60 19.34 3.43 -16.75
C LEU A 60 18.99 2.88 -15.38
N HIS A 61 17.72 2.79 -15.08
CA HIS A 61 17.22 2.27 -13.80
C HIS A 61 16.23 1.14 -14.03
N LEU A 62 16.30 0.12 -13.18
CA LEU A 62 15.36 -0.99 -13.16
C LEU A 62 14.75 -1.08 -11.76
N MET A 63 13.42 -1.06 -11.69
CA MET A 63 12.64 -1.27 -10.49
C MET A 63 11.81 -2.54 -10.64
N LEU A 64 11.97 -3.46 -9.70
CA LEU A 64 11.19 -4.70 -9.62
C LEU A 64 10.26 -4.58 -8.42
N ILE A 65 8.95 -4.70 -8.63
CA ILE A 65 7.94 -4.62 -7.57
C ILE A 65 7.45 -6.04 -7.27
N SER A 66 7.58 -6.45 -6.02
CA SER A 66 7.24 -7.81 -5.57
C SER A 66 6.55 -7.77 -4.21
N HIS A 67 5.58 -8.66 -3.99
CA HIS A 67 4.90 -8.80 -2.69
C HIS A 67 5.75 -9.45 -1.60
N LYS A 68 6.77 -10.21 -2.00
CA LYS A 68 7.69 -10.89 -1.08
C LYS A 68 9.12 -10.73 -1.59
N GLU A 69 10.08 -10.85 -0.70
CA GLU A 69 11.48 -10.90 -1.07
C GLU A 69 11.80 -12.16 -1.93
N ILE A 70 12.76 -12.01 -2.82
CA ILE A 70 13.25 -13.14 -3.64
C ILE A 70 13.64 -14.33 -2.75
N ALA A 71 14.23 -14.07 -1.58
CA ALA A 71 14.60 -15.10 -0.61
C ALA A 71 13.43 -16.04 -0.26
N ASN A 72 12.22 -15.53 -0.12
CA ASN A 72 11.04 -16.32 0.24
C ASN A 72 10.56 -17.28 -0.87
N TYR A 73 11.03 -17.09 -2.11
CA TYR A 73 10.69 -17.95 -3.23
C TYR A 73 11.73 -19.03 -3.49
N ILE A 74 12.97 -18.86 -3.02
CA ILE A 74 14.11 -19.74 -3.36
C ILE A 74 14.41 -20.83 -2.34
N ASP A 75 13.80 -20.82 -1.15
CA ASP A 75 14.14 -21.72 -0.03
C ASP A 75 14.08 -23.22 -0.38
N LYS A 76 13.25 -23.59 -1.35
CA LYS A 76 13.05 -24.98 -1.75
C LYS A 76 13.78 -25.36 -3.05
N LEU A 77 14.59 -24.45 -3.60
CA LEU A 77 15.28 -24.68 -4.86
C LEU A 77 16.63 -25.42 -4.66
N PRO A 78 17.14 -26.11 -5.70
CA PRO A 78 18.51 -26.65 -5.71
C PRO A 78 19.53 -25.52 -5.49
N LYS A 79 20.62 -25.82 -4.76
CA LYS A 79 21.64 -24.84 -4.34
C LYS A 79 22.12 -23.93 -5.48
N GLN A 80 22.38 -24.51 -6.66
CA GLN A 80 22.88 -23.76 -7.82
C GLN A 80 21.88 -22.67 -8.28
N LYS A 81 20.54 -22.92 -8.21
CA LYS A 81 19.50 -21.95 -8.51
C LYS A 81 19.38 -20.91 -7.41
N VAL A 82 19.47 -21.33 -6.14
CA VAL A 82 19.52 -20.42 -4.99
C VAL A 82 20.65 -19.41 -5.14
N ASP A 83 21.85 -19.86 -5.47
CA ASP A 83 23.02 -18.99 -5.65
C ASP A 83 22.82 -18.01 -6.82
N GLY A 84 22.21 -18.45 -7.92
CA GLY A 84 21.86 -17.58 -9.04
C GLY A 84 20.89 -16.46 -8.66
N TRP A 85 19.80 -16.79 -7.98
CA TRP A 85 18.79 -15.81 -7.53
C TRP A 85 19.30 -14.91 -6.40
N ARG A 86 20.13 -15.42 -5.50
CA ARG A 86 20.82 -14.62 -4.49
C ARG A 86 21.71 -13.57 -5.15
N GLY A 87 22.46 -13.98 -6.18
CA GLY A 87 23.27 -13.05 -6.97
C GLY A 87 22.44 -11.97 -7.69
N VAL A 88 21.19 -12.23 -8.06
CA VAL A 88 20.26 -11.19 -8.53
C VAL A 88 19.92 -10.25 -7.38
N SER A 89 19.43 -10.79 -6.27
CA SER A 89 18.96 -10.02 -5.10
C SER A 89 20.01 -9.05 -4.57
N GLU A 90 21.27 -9.49 -4.46
CA GLU A 90 22.39 -8.69 -3.94
C GLU A 90 22.76 -7.48 -4.80
N ARG A 91 22.32 -7.43 -6.05
CA ARG A 91 22.57 -6.31 -6.97
C ARG A 91 21.50 -5.22 -6.93
N PHE A 92 20.42 -5.46 -6.21
CA PHE A 92 19.33 -4.50 -6.03
C PHE A 92 19.36 -3.87 -4.64
N LYS A 93 18.99 -2.60 -4.56
CA LYS A 93 18.67 -1.96 -3.29
C LYS A 93 17.24 -2.36 -2.90
N HIS A 94 17.11 -3.04 -1.78
CA HIS A 94 15.80 -3.42 -1.25
C HIS A 94 15.14 -2.22 -0.55
N ILE A 95 13.89 -1.97 -0.91
CA ILE A 95 13.03 -0.96 -0.27
C ILE A 95 11.79 -1.70 0.20
N HIS A 96 11.61 -1.76 1.52
CA HIS A 96 10.43 -2.37 2.12
C HIS A 96 9.38 -1.29 2.36
N LEU A 97 8.20 -1.49 1.78
CA LEU A 97 7.02 -0.68 2.07
C LEU A 97 6.26 -1.39 3.19
N ASN A 98 6.48 -0.93 4.41
CA ASN A 98 5.75 -1.46 5.56
C ASN A 98 4.39 -0.77 5.63
N ASN A 99 3.31 -1.54 5.78
CA ASN A 99 2.00 -0.99 6.07
C ASN A 99 2.05 -0.29 7.43
N ASN A 100 1.84 1.01 7.41
CA ASN A 100 1.62 1.80 8.61
C ASN A 100 0.12 2.07 8.73
N PHE A 101 -0.53 1.47 9.74
CA PHE A 101 -1.96 1.64 9.96
C PHE A 101 -2.36 3.09 10.18
N SER A 102 -1.50 3.91 10.77
CA SER A 102 -1.73 5.36 10.92
C SER A 102 -1.90 6.04 9.55
N GLN A 103 -1.04 5.72 8.59
CA GLN A 103 -1.17 6.23 7.21
C GLN A 103 -2.46 5.73 6.55
N THR A 104 -2.89 4.50 6.87
CA THR A 104 -4.16 3.98 6.35
C THR A 104 -5.34 4.79 6.90
N TYR A 105 -5.31 5.24 8.16
CA TYR A 105 -6.36 6.13 8.69
C TYR A 105 -6.37 7.48 7.99
N GLU A 106 -5.22 8.06 7.67
CA GLU A 106 -5.12 9.28 6.86
C GLU A 106 -5.72 9.10 5.47
N ILE A 107 -5.45 7.95 4.83
CA ILE A 107 -6.04 7.60 3.53
C ILE A 107 -7.56 7.48 3.64
N ILE A 108 -8.10 6.76 4.63
CA ILE A 108 -9.54 6.64 4.87
C ILE A 108 -10.15 8.04 5.06
N SER A 109 -9.54 8.86 5.89
CA SER A 109 -9.96 10.24 6.15
C SER A 109 -9.98 11.09 4.88
N SER A 110 -9.01 10.93 3.98
CA SER A 110 -8.94 11.68 2.72
C SER A 110 -9.97 11.23 1.69
N VAL A 111 -10.40 9.96 1.74
CA VAL A 111 -11.47 9.42 0.87
C VAL A 111 -12.85 9.92 1.34
N ILE A 112 -13.06 10.03 2.65
CA ILE A 112 -14.31 10.52 3.23
C ILE A 112 -14.31 12.06 3.20
N GLN A 113 -14.71 12.62 2.06
CA GLN A 113 -14.77 14.06 1.89
C GLN A 113 -15.91 14.68 2.71
N LYS A 114 -15.63 15.80 3.36
CA LYS A 114 -16.57 16.55 4.18
C LYS A 114 -16.59 18.01 3.72
N ASP A 115 -17.79 18.59 3.64
CA ASP A 115 -17.90 20.04 3.49
C ASP A 115 -17.43 20.72 4.79
N GLU A 116 -16.45 21.59 4.71
CA GLU A 116 -15.81 22.20 5.88
C GLU A 116 -16.80 22.98 6.77
N THR A 117 -17.75 23.68 6.15
CA THR A 117 -18.71 24.51 6.87
C THR A 117 -19.73 23.65 7.62
N LEU A 118 -20.31 22.68 6.92
CA LEU A 118 -21.28 21.74 7.50
C LEU A 118 -20.63 20.86 8.55
N TRP A 119 -19.42 20.39 8.29
CA TRP A 119 -18.67 19.55 9.22
C TRP A 119 -18.32 20.30 10.52
N SER A 120 -17.89 21.55 10.43
CA SER A 120 -17.60 22.37 11.60
C SER A 120 -18.85 22.65 12.45
N ALA A 121 -20.00 22.87 11.80
CA ALA A 121 -21.27 23.02 12.49
C ALA A 121 -21.70 21.73 13.19
N PHE A 122 -21.57 20.59 12.51
CA PHE A 122 -21.90 19.28 13.04
C PHE A 122 -21.04 18.89 14.26
N ILE A 123 -19.71 19.11 14.18
CA ILE A 123 -18.84 18.87 15.35
C ILE A 123 -19.27 19.71 16.55
N LYS A 124 -19.61 20.98 16.33
CA LYS A 124 -20.04 21.88 17.40
C LYS A 124 -21.35 21.45 18.01
N GLU A 125 -22.30 20.98 17.21
CA GLU A 125 -23.60 20.49 17.68
C GLU A 125 -23.46 19.22 18.52
N HIS A 126 -22.49 18.34 18.17
CA HIS A 126 -22.22 17.05 18.81
C HIS A 126 -20.93 17.03 19.63
N GLU A 127 -20.51 18.18 20.17
CA GLU A 127 -19.26 18.31 20.91
C GLU A 127 -19.18 17.35 22.12
N ASP A 128 -20.28 17.21 22.85
CA ASP A 128 -20.36 16.32 24.02
C ASP A 128 -20.24 14.85 23.62
N ASP A 129 -20.86 14.44 22.51
CA ASP A 129 -20.82 13.08 22.00
C ASP A 129 -19.40 12.69 21.55
N PHE A 130 -18.77 13.54 20.74
CA PHE A 130 -17.39 13.37 20.32
C PHE A 130 -16.43 13.38 21.51
N GLY A 131 -16.66 14.30 22.47
CA GLY A 131 -15.88 14.41 23.69
C GLY A 131 -15.94 13.14 24.55
N ALA A 132 -17.12 12.57 24.73
CA ALA A 132 -17.32 11.33 25.47
C ALA A 132 -16.56 10.14 24.84
N ILE A 133 -16.58 10.02 23.50
CA ILE A 133 -15.84 8.97 22.79
C ILE A 133 -14.34 9.23 22.87
N SER A 134 -13.89 10.45 22.64
CA SER A 134 -12.49 10.83 22.77
C SER A 134 -11.93 10.47 24.15
N GLN A 135 -12.64 10.85 25.21
CA GLN A 135 -12.23 10.54 26.58
C GLN A 135 -12.17 9.03 26.86
N ARG A 136 -13.15 8.26 26.34
CA ARG A 136 -13.19 6.80 26.50
C ARG A 136 -11.99 6.12 25.86
N TYR A 137 -11.55 6.58 24.69
CA TYR A 137 -10.48 5.93 23.92
C TYR A 137 -9.10 6.55 24.14
N ALA A 138 -8.97 7.71 24.75
CA ALA A 138 -7.68 8.36 25.00
C ALA A 138 -6.70 7.50 25.82
N THR A 139 -7.21 6.68 26.72
CA THR A 139 -6.39 5.76 27.54
C THR A 139 -6.53 4.29 27.11
N HIS A 140 -7.29 4.05 26.06
CA HIS A 140 -7.52 2.68 25.60
C HIS A 140 -6.31 2.14 24.84
N PRO A 141 -5.88 0.88 25.04
CA PRO A 141 -4.68 0.30 24.40
C PRO A 141 -4.66 0.39 22.87
N LEU A 142 -5.81 0.53 22.22
CA LEU A 142 -5.88 0.69 20.74
C LEU A 142 -5.28 2.00 20.25
N PHE A 143 -5.29 3.06 21.07
CA PHE A 143 -4.90 4.43 20.68
C PHE A 143 -4.00 5.12 21.72
N SER A 144 -3.64 4.44 22.83
CA SER A 144 -2.91 5.06 23.94
C SER A 144 -1.48 5.50 23.60
N GLU A 145 -0.90 4.95 22.55
CA GLU A 145 0.46 5.29 22.12
C GLU A 145 0.49 6.54 21.23
N ASN A 146 -0.63 6.91 20.61
CA ASN A 146 -0.68 8.02 19.65
C ASN A 146 -2.05 8.71 19.65
N SER A 147 -2.15 9.85 20.31
CA SER A 147 -3.36 10.67 20.36
C SER A 147 -3.80 11.20 18.97
N ASP A 148 -2.85 11.38 18.06
CA ASP A 148 -3.16 11.88 16.70
C ASP A 148 -3.91 10.81 15.91
N GLU A 149 -3.58 9.53 16.10
CA GLU A 149 -4.35 8.43 15.49
C GLU A 149 -5.80 8.40 15.95
N LEU A 150 -6.05 8.63 17.24
CA LEU A 150 -7.43 8.73 17.74
C LEU A 150 -8.18 9.90 17.11
N ASN A 151 -7.55 11.06 16.98
CA ASN A 151 -8.16 12.23 16.37
C ASN A 151 -8.50 11.97 14.88
N ILE A 152 -7.59 11.37 14.13
CA ILE A 152 -7.84 11.00 12.74
C ILE A 152 -8.98 9.97 12.65
N ALA A 153 -8.97 8.95 13.52
CA ALA A 153 -9.99 7.91 13.53
C ALA A 153 -11.38 8.44 13.92
N LEU A 154 -11.45 9.38 14.88
CA LEU A 154 -12.71 9.92 15.40
C LEU A 154 -13.31 10.98 14.49
N TYR A 155 -12.52 11.97 14.11
CA TYR A 155 -13.01 13.12 13.33
C TYR A 155 -12.78 12.95 11.83
N GLY A 156 -11.62 12.45 11.44
CA GLY A 156 -11.25 12.26 10.04
C GLY A 156 -12.06 11.16 9.37
N CYS A 157 -12.19 10.03 10.05
CA CYS A 157 -12.83 8.83 9.51
C CYS A 157 -14.35 8.74 9.83
N TYR A 158 -14.96 9.75 10.48
CA TYR A 158 -16.41 9.77 10.68
C TYR A 158 -17.14 9.56 9.34
N PRO A 159 -18.18 8.73 9.25
CA PRO A 159 -18.97 8.12 10.32
C PRO A 159 -18.44 6.77 10.85
N LEU A 160 -17.25 6.32 10.48
CA LEU A 160 -16.69 5.12 11.08
C LEU A 160 -16.42 5.35 12.57
N HIS A 161 -16.86 4.41 13.39
CA HIS A 161 -16.47 4.39 14.80
C HIS A 161 -14.94 4.21 14.91
N PRO A 162 -14.23 4.81 15.88
CA PRO A 162 -12.77 4.64 16.00
C PRO A 162 -12.31 3.17 16.00
N VAL A 163 -13.07 2.29 16.65
CA VAL A 163 -12.78 0.84 16.61
C VAL A 163 -13.00 0.25 15.22
N SER A 164 -13.99 0.72 14.47
CA SER A 164 -14.21 0.31 13.07
C SER A 164 -13.05 0.73 12.19
N THR A 165 -12.59 1.97 12.35
CA THR A 165 -11.39 2.49 11.67
C THR A 165 -10.15 1.65 12.01
N PHE A 166 -10.00 1.23 13.27
CA PHE A 166 -8.90 0.38 13.70
C PHE A 166 -8.97 -1.04 13.11
N ILE A 167 -10.16 -1.63 13.06
CA ILE A 167 -10.36 -3.02 12.63
C ILE A 167 -10.32 -3.16 11.12
N LEU A 168 -10.90 -2.22 10.37
CA LEU A 168 -11.13 -2.31 8.93
C LEU A 168 -9.87 -2.62 8.12
N PRO A 169 -8.73 -1.94 8.29
CA PRO A 169 -7.49 -2.28 7.58
C PRO A 169 -6.97 -3.68 7.94
N ARG A 170 -7.03 -4.03 9.22
CA ARG A 170 -6.55 -5.32 9.75
C ARG A 170 -7.41 -6.48 9.27
N LEU A 171 -8.71 -6.26 9.15
CA LEU A 171 -9.64 -7.25 8.59
C LEU A 171 -9.37 -7.42 7.10
N SER A 172 -9.18 -6.33 6.37
CA SER A 172 -8.85 -6.34 4.95
C SER A 172 -7.59 -7.15 4.64
N GLU A 173 -6.55 -7.04 5.46
CA GLU A 173 -5.33 -7.85 5.33
C GLU A 173 -5.56 -9.35 5.57
N ARG A 174 -6.49 -9.72 6.44
CA ARG A 174 -6.70 -11.13 6.84
C ARG A 174 -7.69 -11.88 5.94
N VAL A 175 -8.73 -11.21 5.48
CA VAL A 175 -9.90 -11.89 4.87
C VAL A 175 -9.82 -11.92 3.35
N ALA A 176 -9.20 -10.95 2.73
CA ALA A 176 -9.20 -10.85 1.29
C ALA A 176 -7.93 -10.20 0.76
N GLN A 177 -7.86 -10.04 -0.52
CA GLN A 177 -6.73 -9.52 -1.29
C GLN A 177 -6.28 -8.10 -0.90
N ASN A 178 -5.95 -7.91 0.39
CA ASN A 178 -5.37 -6.69 0.94
C ASN A 178 -6.22 -5.42 0.71
N GLU A 179 -5.59 -4.35 0.26
CA GLU A 179 -6.17 -3.01 0.14
C GLU A 179 -7.44 -2.92 -0.71
N ARG A 180 -7.65 -3.84 -1.66
CA ARG A 180 -8.85 -3.84 -2.52
C ARG A 180 -10.14 -3.95 -1.71
N THR A 181 -10.16 -4.75 -0.64
CA THR A 181 -11.36 -4.91 0.20
C THR A 181 -11.67 -3.63 0.97
N LEU A 182 -10.65 -2.96 1.50
CA LEU A 182 -10.79 -1.66 2.16
C LEU A 182 -11.40 -0.62 1.19
N PHE A 183 -10.81 -0.44 0.02
CA PHE A 183 -11.30 0.54 -0.96
C PHE A 183 -12.67 0.16 -1.53
N THR A 184 -12.96 -1.13 -1.68
CA THR A 184 -14.30 -1.60 -2.07
C THR A 184 -15.34 -1.19 -1.03
N PHE A 185 -15.06 -1.40 0.26
CA PHE A 185 -15.94 -0.95 1.34
C PHE A 185 -16.15 0.57 1.32
N LEU A 186 -15.09 1.35 1.10
CA LEU A 186 -15.15 2.82 1.15
C LEU A 186 -15.85 3.45 -0.06
N SER A 187 -15.82 2.83 -1.25
CA SER A 187 -16.20 3.50 -2.50
C SER A 187 -17.14 2.72 -3.41
N ALA A 188 -17.30 1.42 -3.26
CA ALA A 188 -18.12 0.66 -4.19
C ALA A 188 -19.62 0.82 -3.91
N ALA A 189 -20.41 0.73 -4.99
CA ALA A 189 -21.85 0.56 -4.86
C ALA A 189 -22.16 -0.89 -4.44
N GLY A 190 -22.80 -1.08 -3.30
CA GLY A 190 -23.15 -2.41 -2.77
C GLY A 190 -23.91 -2.32 -1.46
N SER A 191 -24.44 -3.44 -0.97
CA SER A 191 -25.30 -3.49 0.23
C SER A 191 -24.50 -3.45 1.50
N ALA A 192 -23.30 -3.46 1.66
CA ALA A 192 -22.49 -3.40 2.89
C ALA A 192 -21.25 -2.54 2.66
N THR A 193 -21.47 -1.32 2.18
CA THR A 193 -20.42 -0.37 1.84
C THR A 193 -20.70 0.98 2.49
N LEU A 194 -19.67 1.78 2.70
CA LEU A 194 -19.82 3.13 3.25
C LEU A 194 -20.86 3.97 2.49
N PRO A 195 -20.87 4.01 1.14
CA PRO A 195 -21.91 4.76 0.42
C PRO A 195 -23.33 4.26 0.69
N SER A 196 -23.54 2.97 0.91
CA SER A 196 -24.87 2.43 1.22
C SER A 196 -25.34 2.83 2.62
N TYR A 197 -24.45 2.87 3.59
CA TYR A 197 -24.76 3.38 4.94
C TYR A 197 -25.09 4.87 4.91
N LEU A 198 -24.29 5.67 4.22
CA LEU A 198 -24.55 7.11 4.08
C LEU A 198 -25.88 7.41 3.39
N ALA A 199 -26.28 6.61 2.41
CA ALA A 199 -27.56 6.77 1.71
C ALA A 199 -28.78 6.41 2.60
N CYS A 200 -28.60 5.62 3.64
CA CYS A 200 -29.64 5.19 4.57
C CYS A 200 -29.61 5.95 5.90
N SER A 201 -28.57 6.75 6.16
CA SER A 201 -28.46 7.51 7.39
C SER A 201 -29.43 8.69 7.37
N ASP A 202 -30.18 8.86 8.46
CA ASP A 202 -30.89 10.09 8.77
C ASP A 202 -29.88 11.15 9.27
N ASP A 203 -30.33 12.40 9.47
CA ASP A 203 -29.50 13.51 10.02
C ASP A 203 -29.14 13.30 11.52
N ARG A 204 -28.89 12.05 11.94
CA ARG A 204 -28.57 11.70 13.32
C ARG A 204 -27.08 11.49 13.49
N PHE A 205 -26.62 11.76 14.72
CA PHE A 205 -25.29 11.37 15.13
C PHE A 205 -25.21 9.86 15.30
N GLU A 206 -24.68 9.17 14.30
CA GLU A 206 -24.51 7.71 14.31
C GLU A 206 -23.13 7.31 13.84
N PHE A 207 -22.62 6.21 14.40
CA PHE A 207 -21.36 5.59 13.96
C PHE A 207 -21.62 4.25 13.31
N ILE A 208 -20.86 3.99 12.26
CA ILE A 208 -20.73 2.65 11.70
C ILE A 208 -19.84 1.82 12.64
N THR A 209 -20.45 0.94 13.39
CA THR A 209 -19.77 0.10 14.40
C THR A 209 -19.16 -1.17 13.79
N PRO A 210 -18.24 -1.86 14.49
CA PRO A 210 -17.53 -3.03 13.95
C PRO A 210 -18.40 -4.23 13.57
N ASP A 211 -19.59 -4.34 14.13
CA ASP A 211 -20.55 -5.42 13.86
C ASP A 211 -21.27 -5.26 12.51
N VAL A 212 -21.10 -4.12 11.86
CA VAL A 212 -21.73 -3.78 10.57
C VAL A 212 -20.74 -3.86 9.41
N ILE A 213 -19.44 -3.97 9.70
CA ILE A 213 -18.33 -4.12 8.76
C ILE A 213 -18.04 -5.63 8.57
#